data_bfd8e97e968739326d4ac5315104d15c
#
_entry.id   bfd8e97e968739326d4ac5315104d15c
#
_cell.length_a   1.000
_cell.length_b   1.000
_cell.length_c   1.000
_cell.angle_alpha   90.00
_cell.angle_beta   90.00
_cell.angle_gamma   90.00
#
_symmetry.space_group_name_H-M   'P 1'
#
loop_
_entity.id
_entity.type
_entity.pdbx_description
1 polymer ?
#
loop_
_entity_poly.entity_id
_entity_poly.type
_entity_poly.pdbx_seq_one_letter_code
_entity_poly.pdbx_strand_id
1 'polypeptide(L)'
;MDLGTANTIIISDDKIVVDEPSVVALDRHTDKMIAVGEKAKMMYEKTHDNIRTVRPLRDGVIADFSACEQMMRGLIKMVHTGHRLFSPSLRMVIGVPSGSTEVELRAVSDSAEHADGRDVYLIFEPMAAAIGIGIDVEAPEGNMIVDIGGGSTEIAVISLGGIVSNNSIRTAGDDLTADIQEYMSRQHNVKVSERMAERIKIAVGSALTDLGDEAPEDYIVHGPNRITALPMEVPVCYQEIAHCLDKTVAKIENAVLSALENTPPELYADIVKNGIWLAGGGALLRGLDRRLEGKINIPFHIAEDPLHSVAKGAGIALKNVDRFSFLMR
;
A
#
# COMPACT_ATOMS: atom_id res chain seq x y z
N MET A 1 -1.56 -3.37 -13.03
CA MET A 1 -0.97 -4.03 -11.83
C MET A 1 -0.64 -2.96 -10.81
N ASP A 2 -1.00 -3.18 -9.59
CA ASP A 2 -0.50 -2.42 -8.45
C ASP A 2 0.60 -3.26 -7.78
N LEU A 3 1.83 -2.78 -7.81
CA LEU A 3 3.00 -3.47 -7.28
C LEU A 3 3.34 -2.89 -5.89
N GLY A 4 2.43 -3.09 -4.93
CA GLY A 4 2.56 -2.52 -3.60
C GLY A 4 3.54 -3.24 -2.66
N THR A 5 4.05 -2.52 -1.67
CA THR A 5 4.97 -3.05 -0.64
C THR A 5 4.35 -4.20 0.17
N ALA A 6 3.08 -4.09 0.52
CA ALA A 6 2.37 -5.10 1.31
C ALA A 6 1.72 -6.18 0.44
N ASN A 7 0.97 -5.78 -0.58
CA ASN A 7 0.25 -6.64 -1.50
C ASN A 7 0.52 -6.23 -2.95
N THR A 8 0.49 -7.21 -3.84
CA THR A 8 0.47 -7.00 -5.29
C THR A 8 -0.90 -7.40 -5.83
N ILE A 9 -1.54 -6.48 -6.56
CA ILE A 9 -2.89 -6.66 -7.12
C ILE A 9 -2.82 -6.61 -8.64
N ILE A 10 -3.43 -7.62 -9.29
CA ILE A 10 -3.54 -7.64 -10.76
C ILE A 10 -5.00 -7.66 -11.14
N ILE A 11 -5.37 -6.72 -12.02
CA ILE A 11 -6.67 -6.68 -12.66
C ILE A 11 -6.51 -7.09 -14.13
N SER A 12 -7.34 -8.02 -14.58
CA SER A 12 -7.49 -8.42 -15.98
C SER A 12 -8.96 -8.48 -16.33
N ASP A 13 -9.34 -7.88 -17.46
CA ASP A 13 -10.74 -7.83 -17.93
C ASP A 13 -11.72 -7.33 -16.82
N ASP A 14 -11.35 -6.24 -16.15
CA ASP A 14 -12.09 -5.58 -15.07
C ASP A 14 -12.32 -6.43 -13.82
N LYS A 15 -11.61 -7.52 -13.69
CA LYS A 15 -11.69 -8.39 -12.51
C LYS A 15 -10.35 -8.45 -11.79
N ILE A 16 -10.40 -8.40 -10.48
CA ILE A 16 -9.23 -8.72 -9.65
C ILE A 16 -8.96 -10.22 -9.84
N VAL A 17 -7.81 -10.53 -10.45
CA VAL A 17 -7.38 -11.91 -10.72
C VAL A 17 -6.25 -12.37 -9.82
N VAL A 18 -5.53 -11.42 -9.22
CA VAL A 18 -4.52 -11.63 -8.19
C VAL A 18 -4.69 -10.55 -7.14
N ASP A 19 -4.75 -10.94 -5.87
CA ASP A 19 -4.63 -10.10 -4.69
C ASP A 19 -3.82 -10.90 -3.68
N GLU A 20 -2.50 -10.73 -3.72
CA GLU A 20 -1.55 -11.58 -3.01
C GLU A 20 -0.52 -10.73 -2.27
N PRO A 21 -0.07 -11.18 -1.09
CA PRO A 21 1.04 -10.54 -0.40
C PRO A 21 2.29 -10.45 -1.26
N SER A 22 2.99 -9.31 -1.20
CA SER A 22 4.26 -9.08 -1.90
C SER A 22 5.41 -9.79 -1.20
N VAL A 23 5.35 -11.13 -1.15
CA VAL A 23 6.31 -12.01 -0.49
C VAL A 23 6.69 -13.15 -1.41
N VAL A 24 7.97 -13.51 -1.43
CA VAL A 24 8.49 -14.67 -2.15
C VAL A 24 9.32 -15.54 -1.21
N ALA A 25 9.19 -16.83 -1.34
CA ALA A 25 10.05 -17.83 -0.68
C ALA A 25 11.03 -18.41 -1.70
N LEU A 26 12.31 -18.35 -1.39
CA LEU A 26 13.41 -18.77 -2.24
C LEU A 26 14.21 -19.89 -1.59
N ASP A 27 14.69 -20.82 -2.39
CA ASP A 27 15.70 -21.78 -1.97
C ASP A 27 17.05 -21.07 -1.81
N ARG A 28 17.70 -21.21 -0.66
CA ARG A 28 18.94 -20.49 -0.35
C ARG A 28 20.14 -20.91 -1.17
N HIS A 29 20.14 -22.12 -1.71
CA HIS A 29 21.27 -22.65 -2.48
C HIS A 29 21.16 -22.32 -3.95
N THR A 30 19.95 -22.29 -4.48
CA THR A 30 19.70 -22.12 -5.91
C THR A 30 19.11 -20.76 -6.27
N ASP A 31 18.69 -19.98 -5.27
CA ASP A 31 17.92 -18.72 -5.40
C ASP A 31 16.64 -18.85 -6.26
N LYS A 32 16.14 -20.08 -6.42
CA LYS A 32 14.91 -20.32 -7.17
C LYS A 32 13.69 -20.14 -6.28
N MET A 33 12.65 -19.60 -6.86
CA MET A 33 11.36 -19.42 -6.21
C MET A 33 10.72 -20.77 -5.86
N ILE A 34 10.35 -20.93 -4.58
CA ILE A 34 9.61 -22.08 -4.03
C ILE A 34 8.12 -21.73 -3.97
N ALA A 35 7.79 -20.52 -3.50
CA ALA A 35 6.43 -20.06 -3.34
C ALA A 35 6.35 -18.54 -3.49
N VAL A 36 5.15 -18.01 -3.76
CA VAL A 36 4.86 -16.59 -3.86
C VAL A 36 3.49 -16.30 -3.22
N GLY A 37 3.27 -15.06 -2.82
CA GLY A 37 2.01 -14.61 -2.26
C GLY A 37 1.70 -15.22 -0.89
N GLU A 38 0.43 -15.58 -0.64
CA GLU A 38 -0.02 -16.11 0.64
C GLU A 38 0.74 -17.40 1.03
N LYS A 39 1.11 -18.24 0.07
CA LYS A 39 1.93 -19.44 0.34
C LYS A 39 3.30 -19.08 0.89
N ALA A 40 3.95 -18.06 0.34
CA ALA A 40 5.23 -17.57 0.84
C ALA A 40 5.07 -16.84 2.20
N LYS A 41 3.99 -16.07 2.38
CA LYS A 41 3.66 -15.40 3.64
C LYS A 41 3.41 -16.41 4.78
N MET A 42 2.81 -17.57 4.49
CA MET A 42 2.68 -18.64 5.49
C MET A 42 4.02 -19.21 5.95
N MET A 43 5.06 -19.12 5.11
CA MET A 43 6.42 -19.56 5.43
C MET A 43 7.22 -18.45 6.15
N TYR A 44 6.80 -17.19 6.05
CA TYR A 44 7.48 -16.06 6.65
C TYR A 44 7.60 -16.24 8.18
N GLU A 45 8.79 -15.97 8.72
CA GLU A 45 9.14 -16.18 10.15
C GLU A 45 9.10 -17.67 10.63
N LYS A 46 8.94 -18.65 9.72
CA LYS A 46 8.87 -20.09 10.04
C LYS A 46 9.87 -20.93 9.26
N THR A 47 10.76 -20.31 8.51
CA THR A 47 11.71 -21.01 7.64
C THR A 47 12.84 -21.67 8.40
N HIS A 48 13.37 -22.76 7.85
CA HIS A 48 14.64 -23.36 8.24
C HIS A 48 15.79 -22.88 7.30
N ASP A 49 17.02 -23.36 7.54
CA ASP A 49 18.23 -22.83 6.90
C ASP A 49 18.24 -22.85 5.37
N ASN A 50 17.47 -23.73 4.74
CA ASN A 50 17.45 -23.89 3.28
C ASN A 50 16.43 -22.97 2.57
N ILE A 51 15.56 -22.30 3.30
CA ILE A 51 14.53 -21.42 2.74
C ILE A 51 14.71 -20.00 3.30
N ARG A 52 14.72 -19.02 2.43
CA ARG A 52 14.59 -17.60 2.80
C ARG A 52 13.29 -17.05 2.25
N THR A 53 12.56 -16.32 3.09
CA THR A 53 11.42 -15.52 2.67
C THR A 53 11.86 -14.06 2.54
N VAL A 54 11.43 -13.42 1.47
CA VAL A 54 11.83 -12.05 1.11
C VAL A 54 10.59 -11.24 0.79
N ARG A 55 10.55 -10.00 1.30
CA ARG A 55 9.66 -8.94 0.80
C ARG A 55 10.49 -8.12 -0.19
N PRO A 56 10.26 -8.27 -1.50
CA PRO A 56 11.12 -7.65 -2.52
C PRO A 56 10.98 -6.13 -2.57
N LEU A 57 9.83 -5.62 -2.09
CA LEU A 57 9.55 -4.19 -2.01
C LEU A 57 9.63 -3.70 -0.57
N ARG A 58 10.20 -2.53 -0.38
CA ARG A 58 10.24 -1.79 0.90
C ARG A 58 10.07 -0.31 0.62
N ASP A 59 9.33 0.35 1.46
CA ASP A 59 9.14 1.80 1.38
C ASP A 59 8.69 2.27 -0.03
N GLY A 60 7.86 1.48 -0.71
CA GLY A 60 7.37 1.76 -2.05
C GLY A 60 8.32 1.40 -3.19
N VAL A 61 9.56 0.95 -2.93
CA VAL A 61 10.57 0.70 -3.97
C VAL A 61 11.08 -0.73 -3.98
N ILE A 62 11.69 -1.14 -5.11
CA ILE A 62 12.31 -2.47 -5.23
C ILE A 62 13.62 -2.51 -4.43
N ALA A 63 13.63 -3.32 -3.37
CA ALA A 63 14.80 -3.54 -2.53
C ALA A 63 15.63 -4.78 -2.98
N ASP A 64 14.99 -5.77 -3.60
CA ASP A 64 15.64 -6.97 -4.16
C ASP A 64 15.07 -7.23 -5.56
N PHE A 65 15.84 -6.84 -6.59
CA PHE A 65 15.42 -6.91 -7.99
C PHE A 65 15.13 -8.35 -8.42
N SER A 66 16.03 -9.30 -8.12
CA SER A 66 15.87 -10.70 -8.52
C SER A 66 14.65 -11.35 -7.86
N ALA A 67 14.42 -11.05 -6.58
CA ALA A 67 13.25 -11.53 -5.87
C ALA A 67 11.96 -10.90 -6.40
N CYS A 68 11.99 -9.60 -6.78
CA CYS A 68 10.85 -8.90 -7.36
C CYS A 68 10.47 -9.48 -8.73
N GLU A 69 11.44 -9.70 -9.62
CA GLU A 69 11.23 -10.33 -10.92
C GLU A 69 10.59 -11.72 -10.77
N GLN A 70 11.13 -12.54 -9.87
CA GLN A 70 10.58 -13.88 -9.60
C GLN A 70 9.16 -13.80 -9.03
N MET A 71 8.90 -12.85 -8.13
CA MET A 71 7.57 -12.61 -7.56
C MET A 71 6.57 -12.23 -8.66
N MET A 72 6.89 -11.22 -9.48
CA MET A 72 6.04 -10.77 -10.59
C MET A 72 5.74 -11.92 -11.55
N ARG A 73 6.77 -12.66 -11.96
CA ARG A 73 6.62 -13.83 -12.83
C ARG A 73 5.74 -14.91 -12.21
N GLY A 74 5.85 -15.14 -10.90
CA GLY A 74 5.01 -16.07 -10.15
C GLY A 74 3.55 -15.65 -10.09
N LEU A 75 3.29 -14.37 -9.80
CA LEU A 75 1.94 -13.80 -9.73
C LEU A 75 1.26 -13.72 -11.11
N ILE A 76 2.00 -13.34 -12.15
CA ILE A 76 1.49 -13.33 -13.54
C ILE A 76 1.08 -14.75 -13.99
N LYS A 77 1.82 -15.79 -13.58
CA LYS A 77 1.42 -17.17 -13.87
C LYS A 77 0.09 -17.57 -13.22
N MET A 78 -0.30 -16.96 -12.11
CA MET A 78 -1.61 -17.22 -11.49
C MET A 78 -2.77 -16.67 -12.35
N VAL A 79 -2.54 -15.61 -13.13
CA VAL A 79 -3.54 -15.05 -14.07
C VAL A 79 -3.88 -16.05 -15.16
N HIS A 80 -2.91 -16.85 -15.59
CA HIS A 80 -3.04 -17.77 -16.74
C HIS A 80 -3.19 -19.22 -16.27
N THR A 81 -4.41 -19.62 -15.91
CA THR A 81 -4.74 -20.99 -15.49
C THR A 81 -4.94 -22.00 -16.63
N GLY A 82 -4.79 -21.59 -17.89
CA GLY A 82 -4.97 -22.45 -19.07
C GLY A 82 -3.68 -22.97 -19.68
N HIS A 83 -3.67 -24.23 -20.14
CA HIS A 83 -2.60 -24.79 -20.97
C HIS A 83 -2.56 -24.06 -22.33
N ARG A 84 -1.83 -22.95 -22.43
CA ARG A 84 -1.51 -22.30 -23.70
C ARG A 84 -0.12 -22.74 -24.15
N LEU A 85 -0.02 -23.17 -25.41
CA LEU A 85 1.25 -23.58 -26.05
C LEU A 85 2.24 -22.40 -26.23
N PHE A 86 1.75 -21.16 -26.10
CA PHE A 86 2.53 -19.93 -26.19
C PHE A 86 2.13 -18.98 -25.05
N SER A 87 3.12 -18.42 -24.37
CA SER A 87 2.88 -17.33 -23.43
C SER A 87 2.36 -16.11 -24.20
N PRO A 88 1.20 -15.55 -23.83
CA PRO A 88 0.72 -14.33 -24.46
C PRO A 88 1.69 -13.20 -24.14
N SER A 89 1.97 -12.37 -25.13
CA SER A 89 2.64 -11.09 -24.92
C SER A 89 1.69 -10.18 -24.14
N LEU A 90 2.12 -9.71 -22.98
CA LEU A 90 1.28 -8.95 -22.06
C LEU A 90 1.50 -7.44 -22.26
N ARG A 91 0.41 -6.70 -22.45
CA ARG A 91 0.39 -5.25 -22.27
C ARG A 91 -0.05 -4.96 -20.84
N MET A 92 0.71 -4.12 -20.12
CA MET A 92 0.42 -3.83 -18.72
C MET A 92 0.68 -2.38 -18.35
N VAL A 93 -0.10 -1.88 -17.37
CA VAL A 93 0.14 -0.62 -16.67
C VAL A 93 0.45 -0.96 -15.23
N ILE A 94 1.51 -0.37 -14.68
CA ILE A 94 2.00 -0.63 -13.32
C ILE A 94 1.99 0.67 -12.54
N GLY A 95 1.38 0.64 -11.34
CA GLY A 95 1.45 1.72 -10.38
C GLY A 95 2.85 1.85 -9.80
N VAL A 96 3.34 3.09 -9.66
CA VAL A 96 4.64 3.42 -9.07
C VAL A 96 4.49 4.66 -8.17
N PRO A 97 5.23 4.76 -7.05
CA PRO A 97 5.19 5.93 -6.20
C PRO A 97 5.58 7.21 -6.97
N SER A 98 4.93 8.33 -6.63
CA SER A 98 5.16 9.62 -7.30
C SER A 98 6.55 10.20 -7.02
N GLY A 99 7.18 9.78 -5.92
CA GLY A 99 8.55 10.14 -5.56
C GLY A 99 9.64 9.23 -6.13
N SER A 100 9.30 8.30 -7.04
CA SER A 100 10.27 7.35 -7.62
C SER A 100 11.32 8.05 -8.49
N THR A 101 12.57 7.65 -8.33
CA THR A 101 13.68 8.07 -9.18
C THR A 101 13.61 7.38 -10.54
N GLU A 102 14.28 7.95 -11.56
CA GLU A 102 14.39 7.32 -12.89
C GLU A 102 14.96 5.90 -12.84
N VAL A 103 15.89 5.65 -11.90
CA VAL A 103 16.49 4.31 -11.70
C VAL A 103 15.44 3.32 -11.15
N GLU A 104 14.62 3.76 -10.20
CA GLU A 104 13.54 2.95 -9.63
C GLU A 104 12.44 2.67 -10.66
N LEU A 105 12.04 3.68 -11.45
CA LEU A 105 11.08 3.51 -12.55
C LEU A 105 11.58 2.48 -13.57
N ARG A 106 12.86 2.61 -13.97
CA ARG A 106 13.48 1.65 -14.87
C ARG A 106 13.55 0.25 -14.29
N ALA A 107 13.87 0.11 -13.00
CA ALA A 107 13.90 -1.19 -12.34
C ALA A 107 12.53 -1.89 -12.37
N VAL A 108 11.43 -1.15 -12.23
CA VAL A 108 10.06 -1.69 -12.35
C VAL A 108 9.78 -2.13 -13.78
N SER A 109 10.11 -1.28 -14.78
CA SER A 109 9.91 -1.60 -16.20
C SER A 109 10.71 -2.84 -16.61
N ASP A 110 12.01 -2.89 -16.28
CA ASP A 110 12.90 -4.04 -16.57
C ASP A 110 12.37 -5.34 -15.91
N SER A 111 11.90 -5.26 -14.65
CA SER A 111 11.32 -6.41 -13.95
C SER A 111 10.06 -6.94 -14.63
N ALA A 112 9.21 -6.02 -15.12
CA ALA A 112 7.99 -6.36 -15.82
C ALA A 112 8.26 -6.98 -17.20
N GLU A 113 9.22 -6.43 -17.94
CA GLU A 113 9.66 -6.98 -19.23
C GLU A 113 10.23 -8.40 -19.07
N HIS A 114 11.06 -8.62 -18.05
CA HIS A 114 11.58 -9.94 -17.72
C HIS A 114 10.48 -10.91 -17.27
N ALA A 115 9.34 -10.42 -16.78
CA ALA A 115 8.18 -11.21 -16.42
C ALA A 115 7.14 -11.37 -17.56
N ASP A 116 7.59 -11.39 -18.82
CA ASP A 116 6.82 -11.54 -20.06
C ASP A 116 5.96 -10.32 -20.45
N GLY A 117 6.23 -9.12 -19.87
CA GLY A 117 5.67 -7.84 -20.33
C GLY A 117 6.28 -7.43 -21.67
N ARG A 118 5.44 -7.09 -22.65
CA ARG A 118 5.89 -6.57 -23.95
C ARG A 118 5.73 -5.07 -24.07
N ASP A 119 4.54 -4.58 -23.72
CA ASP A 119 4.21 -3.16 -23.72
C ASP A 119 3.96 -2.76 -22.27
N VAL A 120 4.97 -2.26 -21.60
CA VAL A 120 4.91 -1.83 -20.19
C VAL A 120 4.74 -0.33 -20.13
N TYR A 121 3.75 0.10 -19.37
CA TYR A 121 3.49 1.51 -19.06
C TYR A 121 3.51 1.67 -17.53
N LEU A 122 4.00 2.81 -17.07
CA LEU A 122 3.99 3.17 -15.66
C LEU A 122 3.01 4.32 -15.44
N ILE A 123 2.36 4.31 -14.29
CA ILE A 123 1.46 5.37 -13.82
C ILE A 123 1.78 5.69 -12.36
N PHE A 124 1.79 6.95 -11.98
CA PHE A 124 1.94 7.30 -10.57
C PHE A 124 0.72 6.84 -9.75
N GLU A 125 0.98 6.21 -8.61
CA GLU A 125 -0.05 5.64 -7.72
C GLU A 125 -1.18 6.61 -7.40
N PRO A 126 -0.94 7.88 -6.98
CA PRO A 126 -2.03 8.80 -6.71
C PRO A 126 -2.87 9.15 -7.94
N MET A 127 -2.27 9.20 -9.14
CA MET A 127 -3.02 9.38 -10.39
C MET A 127 -3.89 8.16 -10.69
N ALA A 128 -3.34 6.96 -10.52
CA ALA A 128 -4.09 5.72 -10.67
C ALA A 128 -5.22 5.64 -9.64
N ALA A 129 -4.94 5.96 -8.36
CA ALA A 129 -5.96 5.98 -7.32
C ALA A 129 -7.13 6.92 -7.66
N ALA A 130 -6.84 8.14 -8.13
CA ALA A 130 -7.85 9.10 -8.55
C ALA A 130 -8.75 8.54 -9.66
N ILE A 131 -8.15 7.95 -10.70
CA ILE A 131 -8.89 7.30 -11.79
C ILE A 131 -9.73 6.13 -11.27
N GLY A 132 -9.17 5.33 -10.36
CA GLY A 132 -9.85 4.16 -9.77
C GLY A 132 -11.03 4.51 -8.87
N ILE A 133 -11.00 5.67 -8.23
CA ILE A 133 -12.09 6.25 -7.44
C ILE A 133 -13.19 6.82 -8.35
N GLY A 134 -12.85 7.15 -9.61
CA GLY A 134 -13.78 7.73 -10.58
C GLY A 134 -13.68 9.24 -10.70
N ILE A 135 -12.60 9.86 -10.23
CA ILE A 135 -12.33 11.27 -10.40
C ILE A 135 -11.95 11.54 -11.86
N ASP A 136 -12.54 12.59 -12.45
CA ASP A 136 -12.11 13.08 -13.76
C ASP A 136 -10.80 13.86 -13.62
N VAL A 137 -9.69 13.13 -13.81
CA VAL A 137 -8.33 13.69 -13.68
C VAL A 137 -7.98 14.72 -14.75
N GLU A 138 -8.72 14.75 -15.87
CA GLU A 138 -8.51 15.71 -16.98
C GLU A 138 -9.29 17.02 -16.79
N ALA A 139 -10.21 17.06 -15.81
CA ALA A 139 -10.97 18.27 -15.50
C ALA A 139 -10.06 19.41 -14.99
N PRO A 140 -10.44 20.68 -15.27
CA PRO A 140 -9.71 21.86 -14.77
C PRO A 140 -10.06 22.18 -13.29
N GLU A 141 -10.17 21.15 -12.46
CA GLU A 141 -10.48 21.25 -11.03
C GLU A 141 -9.36 20.62 -10.22
N GLY A 142 -9.04 21.20 -9.05
CA GLY A 142 -8.06 20.65 -8.12
C GLY A 142 -8.65 19.48 -7.33
N ASN A 143 -8.05 18.29 -7.44
CA ASN A 143 -8.39 17.13 -6.66
C ASN A 143 -7.18 16.66 -5.86
N MET A 144 -7.34 16.46 -4.55
CA MET A 144 -6.26 15.95 -3.70
C MET A 144 -6.52 14.52 -3.29
N ILE A 145 -5.50 13.69 -3.50
CA ILE A 145 -5.49 12.28 -3.16
C ILE A 145 -4.40 12.04 -2.12
N VAL A 146 -4.74 11.27 -1.09
CA VAL A 146 -3.81 10.73 -0.10
C VAL A 146 -3.91 9.22 -0.15
N ASP A 147 -2.93 8.59 -0.76
CA ASP A 147 -2.83 7.13 -0.85
C ASP A 147 -1.87 6.61 0.22
N ILE A 148 -2.40 5.89 1.19
CA ILE A 148 -1.64 5.36 2.33
C ILE A 148 -1.47 3.86 2.13
N GLY A 149 -0.35 3.48 1.54
CA GLY A 149 0.00 2.10 1.25
C GLY A 149 0.58 1.33 2.44
N GLY A 150 1.34 0.28 2.13
CA GLY A 150 2.12 -0.47 3.13
C GLY A 150 3.42 0.22 3.50
N GLY A 151 4.19 0.69 2.51
CA GLY A 151 5.54 1.25 2.70
C GLY A 151 5.66 2.75 2.48
N SER A 152 4.71 3.38 1.79
CA SER A 152 4.73 4.81 1.49
C SER A 152 3.34 5.43 1.61
N THR A 153 3.32 6.74 1.87
CA THR A 153 2.12 7.58 1.75
C THR A 153 2.36 8.59 0.64
N GLU A 154 1.53 8.53 -0.39
CA GLU A 154 1.59 9.38 -1.56
C GLU A 154 0.48 10.44 -1.49
N ILE A 155 0.87 11.70 -1.59
CA ILE A 155 -0.07 12.83 -1.53
C ILE A 155 0.11 13.62 -2.82
N ALA A 156 -0.96 13.77 -3.61
CA ALA A 156 -0.89 14.51 -4.85
C ALA A 156 -2.11 15.40 -5.07
N VAL A 157 -1.87 16.55 -5.65
CA VAL A 157 -2.89 17.45 -6.20
C VAL A 157 -2.88 17.27 -7.72
N ILE A 158 -4.02 16.88 -8.27
CA ILE A 158 -4.20 16.53 -9.68
C ILE A 158 -5.15 17.52 -10.32
N SER A 159 -4.80 18.00 -11.50
CA SER A 159 -5.64 18.85 -12.35
C SER A 159 -5.18 18.77 -13.80
N LEU A 160 -6.08 18.84 -14.78
CA LEU A 160 -5.79 18.89 -16.23
C LEU A 160 -4.88 17.73 -16.70
N GLY A 161 -5.08 16.53 -16.15
CA GLY A 161 -4.30 15.33 -16.48
C GLY A 161 -2.86 15.32 -15.96
N GLY A 162 -2.51 16.23 -15.03
CA GLY A 162 -1.18 16.33 -14.46
C GLY A 162 -1.17 16.35 -12.94
N ILE A 163 -0.04 15.96 -12.35
CA ILE A 163 0.23 16.16 -10.94
C ILE A 163 0.84 17.55 -10.78
N VAL A 164 0.11 18.46 -10.13
CA VAL A 164 0.53 19.86 -9.93
C VAL A 164 1.43 20.00 -8.70
N SER A 165 1.12 19.24 -7.65
CA SER A 165 1.92 19.19 -6.42
C SER A 165 1.90 17.75 -5.91
N ASN A 166 3.03 17.27 -5.42
CA ASN A 166 3.11 15.96 -4.77
C ASN A 166 4.03 16.00 -3.55
N ASN A 167 3.74 15.12 -2.60
CA ASN A 167 4.58 14.84 -1.46
C ASN A 167 4.54 13.33 -1.20
N SER A 168 5.69 12.69 -1.17
CA SER A 168 5.83 11.25 -0.91
C SER A 168 6.65 11.07 0.36
N ILE A 169 6.12 10.34 1.32
CA ILE A 169 6.81 10.01 2.56
C ILE A 169 6.88 8.48 2.75
N ARG A 170 8.02 8.01 3.25
CA ARG A 170 8.26 6.61 3.60
C ARG A 170 7.76 6.34 5.02
N THR A 171 6.49 6.61 5.25
CA THR A 171 5.79 6.37 6.52
C THR A 171 4.38 5.93 6.19
N ALA A 172 4.03 4.68 6.52
CA ALA A 172 2.76 4.08 6.12
C ALA A 172 2.38 2.87 7.00
N GLY A 173 1.64 1.92 6.44
CA GLY A 173 1.10 0.77 7.16
C GLY A 173 2.12 -0.10 7.89
N ASP A 174 3.32 -0.27 7.32
CA ASP A 174 4.39 -1.07 7.92
C ASP A 174 4.99 -0.39 9.16
N ASP A 175 5.09 0.95 9.16
CA ASP A 175 5.51 1.72 10.34
C ASP A 175 4.52 1.58 11.49
N LEU A 176 3.22 1.66 11.18
CA LEU A 176 2.16 1.45 12.18
C LEU A 176 2.24 0.03 12.78
N THR A 177 2.54 -0.97 11.95
CA THR A 177 2.73 -2.36 12.41
C THR A 177 3.97 -2.50 13.28
N ALA A 178 5.07 -1.84 12.92
CA ALA A 178 6.30 -1.83 13.70
C ALA A 178 6.13 -1.13 15.07
N ASP A 179 5.41 -0.01 15.10
CA ASP A 179 5.08 0.70 16.35
C ASP A 179 4.29 -0.21 17.30
N ILE A 180 3.29 -0.94 16.80
CA ILE A 180 2.52 -1.91 17.59
C ILE A 180 3.43 -3.04 18.10
N GLN A 181 4.31 -3.58 17.26
CA GLN A 181 5.23 -4.65 17.67
C GLN A 181 6.16 -4.20 18.80
N GLU A 182 6.69 -2.97 18.69
CA GLU A 182 7.52 -2.37 19.73
C GLU A 182 6.72 -2.09 21.01
N TYR A 183 5.50 -1.56 20.88
CA TYR A 183 4.59 -1.28 22.00
C TYR A 183 4.27 -2.55 22.79
N MET A 184 3.85 -3.62 22.14
CA MET A 184 3.57 -4.92 22.78
C MET A 184 4.79 -5.45 23.53
N SER A 185 5.95 -5.28 22.95
CA SER A 185 7.21 -5.68 23.55
C SER A 185 7.56 -4.88 24.81
N ARG A 186 7.35 -3.55 24.78
CA ARG A 186 7.76 -2.64 25.87
C ARG A 186 6.72 -2.53 26.98
N GLN A 187 5.45 -2.42 26.64
CA GLN A 187 4.38 -2.17 27.61
C GLN A 187 3.81 -3.46 28.20
N HIS A 188 3.62 -4.46 27.38
CA HIS A 188 3.00 -5.73 27.79
C HIS A 188 4.01 -6.85 28.01
N ASN A 189 5.31 -6.64 27.74
CA ASN A 189 6.35 -7.68 27.81
C ASN A 189 6.02 -8.93 27.00
N VAL A 190 5.24 -8.81 25.91
CA VAL A 190 4.89 -9.89 25.00
C VAL A 190 5.69 -9.76 23.71
N LYS A 191 6.29 -10.86 23.27
CA LYS A 191 6.92 -10.93 21.96
C LYS A 191 5.86 -11.30 20.92
N VAL A 192 5.57 -10.39 19.99
CA VAL A 192 4.67 -10.61 18.86
C VAL A 192 5.46 -10.58 17.55
N SER A 193 5.04 -11.40 16.58
CA SER A 193 5.57 -11.33 15.22
C SER A 193 4.98 -10.14 14.47
N GLU A 194 5.60 -9.75 13.34
CA GLU A 194 5.07 -8.74 12.42
C GLU A 194 3.61 -9.07 12.03
N ARG A 195 3.36 -10.34 11.67
CA ARG A 195 2.01 -10.81 11.33
C ARG A 195 0.99 -10.64 12.47
N MET A 196 1.40 -10.83 13.71
CA MET A 196 0.52 -10.63 14.86
C MET A 196 0.26 -9.14 15.10
N ALA A 197 1.29 -8.29 14.98
CA ALA A 197 1.15 -6.85 15.10
C ALA A 197 0.22 -6.27 14.02
N GLU A 198 0.30 -6.78 12.79
CA GLU A 198 -0.64 -6.45 11.70
C GLU A 198 -2.08 -6.85 12.05
N ARG A 199 -2.30 -8.01 12.65
CA ARG A 199 -3.63 -8.43 13.11
C ARG A 199 -4.16 -7.53 14.21
N ILE A 200 -3.33 -7.10 15.16
CA ILE A 200 -3.70 -6.13 16.20
C ILE A 200 -4.12 -4.82 15.54
N LYS A 201 -3.33 -4.32 14.57
CA LYS A 201 -3.65 -3.10 13.81
C LYS A 201 -5.03 -3.20 13.14
N ILE A 202 -5.31 -4.29 12.45
CA ILE A 202 -6.60 -4.51 11.77
C ILE A 202 -7.74 -4.60 12.78
N ALA A 203 -7.55 -5.30 13.89
CA ALA A 203 -8.59 -5.55 14.88
C ALA A 203 -8.93 -4.31 15.72
N VAL A 204 -7.91 -3.64 16.27
CA VAL A 204 -8.07 -2.55 17.24
C VAL A 204 -7.28 -1.28 16.91
N GLY A 205 -6.70 -1.17 15.70
CA GLY A 205 -6.01 0.04 15.24
C GLY A 205 -6.97 1.21 15.15
N SER A 206 -6.53 2.35 15.67
CA SER A 206 -7.28 3.60 15.63
C SER A 206 -6.34 4.80 15.58
N ALA A 207 -6.79 5.86 14.91
CA ALA A 207 -6.15 7.17 14.93
C ALA A 207 -6.71 8.07 16.04
N LEU A 208 -7.80 7.68 16.70
CA LEU A 208 -8.48 8.43 17.76
C LEU A 208 -8.64 7.56 19.00
N THR A 209 -8.58 8.20 20.18
CA THR A 209 -8.81 7.57 21.48
C THR A 209 -10.29 7.49 21.85
N ASP A 210 -11.15 8.17 21.10
CA ASP A 210 -12.61 8.12 21.26
C ASP A 210 -13.24 7.88 19.87
N LEU A 211 -13.80 6.68 19.71
CA LEU A 211 -14.50 6.25 18.49
C LEU A 211 -16.04 6.26 18.68
N GLY A 212 -16.54 6.57 19.89
CA GLY A 212 -17.97 6.48 20.20
C GLY A 212 -18.50 5.06 19.95
N ASP A 213 -19.61 4.97 19.23
CA ASP A 213 -20.30 3.69 18.93
C ASP A 213 -19.54 2.77 17.96
N GLU A 214 -18.48 3.27 17.31
CA GLU A 214 -17.63 2.49 16.40
C GLU A 214 -16.46 1.79 17.12
N ALA A 215 -16.40 1.88 18.45
CA ALA A 215 -15.32 1.29 19.23
C ALA A 215 -15.32 -0.24 19.08
N PRO A 216 -14.17 -0.85 18.64
CA PRO A 216 -14.06 -2.29 18.58
C PRO A 216 -13.91 -2.91 19.97
N GLU A 217 -14.24 -4.19 20.09
CA GLU A 217 -13.92 -4.99 21.28
C GLU A 217 -12.42 -5.19 21.42
N ASP A 218 -11.96 -5.43 22.66
CA ASP A 218 -10.57 -5.71 22.95
C ASP A 218 -10.09 -6.96 22.19
N TYR A 219 -8.89 -6.89 21.65
CA TYR A 219 -8.25 -8.02 20.96
C TYR A 219 -7.36 -8.79 21.91
N ILE A 220 -7.60 -10.08 22.07
CA ILE A 220 -6.77 -10.95 22.94
C ILE A 220 -5.54 -11.42 22.18
N VAL A 221 -4.38 -11.00 22.65
CA VAL A 221 -3.08 -11.38 22.09
C VAL A 221 -2.48 -12.53 22.89
N HIS A 222 -2.10 -13.60 22.19
CA HIS A 222 -1.38 -14.73 22.78
C HIS A 222 0.09 -14.69 22.36
N GLY A 223 1.00 -14.79 23.30
CA GLY A 223 2.43 -14.79 23.01
C GLY A 223 3.31 -15.16 24.20
N PRO A 224 4.60 -15.41 23.98
CA PRO A 224 5.53 -15.65 25.07
C PRO A 224 5.88 -14.34 25.77
N ASN A 225 5.90 -14.37 27.10
CA ASN A 225 6.47 -13.31 27.91
C ASN A 225 7.99 -13.18 27.61
N ARG A 226 8.46 -11.96 27.39
CA ARG A 226 9.86 -11.69 27.01
C ARG A 226 10.88 -12.04 28.10
N ILE A 227 10.46 -12.02 29.36
CA ILE A 227 11.35 -12.22 30.51
C ILE A 227 11.34 -13.70 30.93
N THR A 228 10.14 -14.29 31.05
CA THR A 228 9.97 -15.64 31.59
C THR A 228 9.86 -16.73 30.52
N ALA A 229 9.66 -16.33 29.25
CA ALA A 229 9.32 -17.19 28.11
C ALA A 229 8.03 -18.03 28.29
N LEU A 230 7.25 -17.78 29.34
CA LEU A 230 5.99 -18.48 29.56
C LEU A 230 4.88 -17.90 28.66
N PRO A 231 3.90 -18.74 28.25
CA PRO A 231 2.74 -18.27 27.52
C PRO A 231 1.95 -17.26 28.37
N MET A 232 1.44 -16.22 27.72
CA MET A 232 0.55 -15.25 28.34
C MET A 232 -0.50 -14.75 27.34
N GLU A 233 -1.60 -14.26 27.91
CA GLU A 233 -2.68 -13.62 27.20
C GLU A 233 -2.77 -12.16 27.64
N VAL A 234 -2.97 -11.26 26.67
CA VAL A 234 -3.05 -9.83 26.93
C VAL A 234 -4.25 -9.27 26.17
N PRO A 235 -5.24 -8.69 26.87
CA PRO A 235 -6.24 -7.87 26.20
C PRO A 235 -5.60 -6.56 25.74
N VAL A 236 -5.89 -6.17 24.50
CA VAL A 236 -5.38 -4.95 23.89
C VAL A 236 -6.56 -4.13 23.42
N CYS A 237 -6.71 -2.92 23.95
CA CYS A 237 -7.78 -2.02 23.59
C CYS A 237 -7.35 -1.02 22.50
N TYR A 238 -8.33 -0.46 21.78
CA TYR A 238 -8.05 0.50 20.70
C TYR A 238 -7.47 1.82 21.21
N GLN A 239 -7.81 2.23 22.45
CA GLN A 239 -7.30 3.48 23.03
C GLN A 239 -5.78 3.44 23.20
N GLU A 240 -5.26 2.32 23.73
CA GLU A 240 -3.81 2.18 23.89
C GLU A 240 -3.09 2.11 22.54
N ILE A 241 -3.71 1.47 21.54
CA ILE A 241 -3.14 1.43 20.18
C ILE A 241 -3.22 2.82 19.53
N ALA A 242 -4.28 3.61 19.73
CA ALA A 242 -4.34 4.98 19.26
C ALA A 242 -3.19 5.84 19.83
N HIS A 243 -2.88 5.70 21.12
CA HIS A 243 -1.71 6.36 21.72
C HIS A 243 -0.38 5.85 21.15
N CYS A 244 -0.28 4.55 20.90
CA CYS A 244 0.89 3.93 20.27
C CYS A 244 1.17 4.53 18.89
N LEU A 245 0.13 4.69 18.06
CA LEU A 245 0.22 5.11 16.66
C LEU A 245 0.30 6.64 16.48
N ASP A 246 0.04 7.42 17.53
CA ASP A 246 -0.10 8.87 17.47
C ASP A 246 1.06 9.58 16.74
N LYS A 247 2.29 9.19 17.04
CA LYS A 247 3.49 9.80 16.45
C LYS A 247 3.60 9.52 14.94
N THR A 248 3.27 8.31 14.51
CA THR A 248 3.34 7.92 13.10
C THR A 248 2.19 8.52 12.31
N VAL A 249 0.99 8.57 12.87
CA VAL A 249 -0.15 9.28 12.26
C VAL A 249 0.13 10.78 12.13
N ALA A 250 0.76 11.42 13.14
CA ALA A 250 1.14 12.83 13.07
C ALA A 250 2.13 13.15 11.93
N LYS A 251 2.98 12.19 11.51
CA LYS A 251 3.83 12.39 10.33
C LYS A 251 2.99 12.45 9.04
N ILE A 252 1.97 11.61 8.93
CA ILE A 252 1.05 11.63 7.78
C ILE A 252 0.27 12.96 7.77
N GLU A 253 -0.26 13.41 8.92
CA GLU A 253 -0.91 14.72 9.04
C GLU A 253 -0.03 15.86 8.53
N ASN A 254 1.23 15.89 8.98
CA ASN A 254 2.17 16.94 8.59
C ASN A 254 2.51 16.87 7.08
N ALA A 255 2.57 15.69 6.51
CA ALA A 255 2.80 15.52 5.08
C ALA A 255 1.63 16.07 4.25
N VAL A 256 0.38 15.85 4.69
CA VAL A 256 -0.82 16.41 4.05
C VAL A 256 -0.81 17.93 4.15
N LEU A 257 -0.52 18.49 5.33
CA LEU A 257 -0.40 19.94 5.51
C LEU A 257 0.67 20.54 4.60
N SER A 258 1.84 19.91 4.52
CA SER A 258 2.92 20.39 3.64
C SER A 258 2.53 20.34 2.16
N ALA A 259 1.77 19.36 1.72
CA ALA A 259 1.26 19.30 0.35
C ALA A 259 0.25 20.43 0.08
N LEU A 260 -0.63 20.74 1.03
CA LEU A 260 -1.59 21.85 0.93
C LEU A 260 -0.88 23.21 0.88
N GLU A 261 0.17 23.42 1.68
CA GLU A 261 0.96 24.65 1.68
C GLU A 261 1.63 24.92 0.33
N ASN A 262 1.98 23.89 -0.42
CA ASN A 262 2.59 23.98 -1.74
C ASN A 262 1.56 23.97 -2.89
N THR A 263 0.26 23.97 -2.58
CA THR A 263 -0.81 23.94 -3.58
C THR A 263 -1.15 25.35 -4.04
N PRO A 264 -1.27 25.62 -5.37
CA PRO A 264 -1.73 26.88 -5.89
C PRO A 264 -3.11 27.29 -5.32
N PRO A 265 -3.34 28.59 -5.03
CA PRO A 265 -4.57 29.07 -4.37
C PRO A 265 -5.87 28.65 -5.06
N GLU A 266 -5.91 28.65 -6.40
CA GLU A 266 -7.09 28.27 -7.17
C GLU A 266 -7.44 26.80 -6.96
N LEU A 267 -6.45 25.91 -7.00
CA LEU A 267 -6.65 24.47 -6.75
C LEU A 267 -6.95 24.18 -5.29
N TYR A 268 -6.38 24.99 -4.37
CA TYR A 268 -6.70 24.91 -2.95
C TYR A 268 -8.19 25.18 -2.69
N ALA A 269 -8.77 26.18 -3.37
CA ALA A 269 -10.19 26.48 -3.27
C ALA A 269 -11.08 25.31 -3.74
N ASP A 270 -10.65 24.63 -4.81
CA ASP A 270 -11.35 23.42 -5.29
C ASP A 270 -11.27 22.27 -4.25
N ILE A 271 -10.09 22.06 -3.67
CA ILE A 271 -9.89 21.02 -2.64
C ILE A 271 -10.75 21.27 -1.40
N VAL A 272 -10.86 22.52 -0.96
CA VAL A 272 -11.74 22.89 0.18
C VAL A 272 -13.20 22.56 -0.12
N LYS A 273 -13.63 22.73 -1.36
CA LYS A 273 -15.01 22.44 -1.81
C LYS A 273 -15.24 20.95 -2.02
N ASN A 274 -14.30 20.26 -2.67
CA ASN A 274 -14.45 18.86 -3.10
C ASN A 274 -14.04 17.85 -2.02
N GLY A 275 -13.29 18.30 -0.99
CA GLY A 275 -12.67 17.44 -0.01
C GLY A 275 -11.40 16.73 -0.51
N ILE A 276 -10.80 15.96 0.38
CA ILE A 276 -9.58 15.18 0.14
C ILE A 276 -9.92 13.70 0.14
N TRP A 277 -9.47 12.95 -0.85
CA TRP A 277 -9.75 11.53 -0.97
C TRP A 277 -8.65 10.69 -0.35
N LEU A 278 -9.04 9.70 0.47
CA LEU A 278 -8.17 8.70 1.07
C LEU A 278 -8.26 7.40 0.30
N ALA A 279 -7.12 6.89 -0.14
CA ALA A 279 -6.92 5.60 -0.80
C ALA A 279 -5.86 4.76 -0.04
N GLY A 280 -5.64 3.54 -0.51
CA GLY A 280 -4.72 2.60 0.12
C GLY A 280 -5.25 1.95 1.39
N GLY A 281 -4.55 0.91 1.85
CA GLY A 281 -4.96 0.13 3.03
C GLY A 281 -4.94 0.93 4.33
N GLY A 282 -4.06 1.94 4.44
CA GLY A 282 -3.96 2.82 5.60
C GLY A 282 -5.18 3.72 5.79
N ALA A 283 -5.95 4.00 4.73
CA ALA A 283 -7.22 4.74 4.81
C ALA A 283 -8.27 4.03 5.69
N LEU A 284 -8.12 2.72 5.89
CA LEU A 284 -9.00 1.91 6.72
C LEU A 284 -8.68 1.99 8.22
N LEU A 285 -7.64 2.73 8.63
CA LEU A 285 -7.37 2.96 10.05
C LEU A 285 -8.52 3.76 10.66
N ARG A 286 -9.18 3.18 11.67
CA ARG A 286 -10.39 3.77 12.26
C ARG A 286 -10.16 5.20 12.74
N GLY A 287 -11.04 6.11 12.35
CA GLY A 287 -11.02 7.52 12.75
C GLY A 287 -9.89 8.34 12.15
N LEU A 288 -9.15 7.82 11.15
CA LEU A 288 -8.10 8.57 10.49
C LEU A 288 -8.67 9.78 9.72
N ASP A 289 -9.76 9.57 8.99
CA ASP A 289 -10.52 10.60 8.29
C ASP A 289 -10.94 11.74 9.24
N ARG A 290 -11.58 11.39 10.36
CA ARG A 290 -12.03 12.35 11.39
C ARG A 290 -10.85 13.09 12.04
N ARG A 291 -9.75 12.41 12.27
CA ARG A 291 -8.53 13.01 12.83
C ARG A 291 -7.93 14.02 11.87
N LEU A 292 -7.79 13.66 10.59
CA LEU A 292 -7.28 14.54 9.55
C LEU A 292 -8.22 15.75 9.33
N GLU A 293 -9.53 15.50 9.24
CA GLU A 293 -10.53 16.56 9.12
C GLU A 293 -10.49 17.54 10.31
N GLY A 294 -10.43 17.03 11.53
CA GLY A 294 -10.33 17.85 12.74
C GLY A 294 -9.05 18.70 12.80
N LYS A 295 -7.96 18.26 12.17
CA LYS A 295 -6.69 18.97 12.13
C LYS A 295 -6.60 19.99 11.00
N ILE A 296 -7.14 19.65 9.83
CA ILE A 296 -6.95 20.38 8.57
C ILE A 296 -8.17 21.26 8.24
N ASN A 297 -9.33 20.93 8.79
CA ASN A 297 -10.61 21.61 8.57
C ASN A 297 -11.05 21.59 7.09
N ILE A 298 -10.75 20.49 6.39
CA ILE A 298 -11.24 20.16 5.05
C ILE A 298 -11.86 18.76 5.16
N PRO A 299 -13.01 18.47 4.51
CA PRO A 299 -13.61 17.13 4.52
C PRO A 299 -12.68 16.07 3.94
N PHE A 300 -12.66 14.88 4.56
CA PHE A 300 -11.95 13.70 4.06
C PHE A 300 -12.93 12.61 3.67
N HIS A 301 -12.73 12.02 2.51
CA HIS A 301 -13.57 10.97 1.95
C HIS A 301 -12.76 9.69 1.77
N ILE A 302 -13.15 8.62 2.43
CA ILE A 302 -12.55 7.31 2.20
C ILE A 302 -13.13 6.74 0.89
N ALA A 303 -12.27 6.29 -0.02
CA ALA A 303 -12.71 5.61 -1.24
C ALA A 303 -13.57 4.38 -0.89
N GLU A 304 -14.55 4.04 -1.73
CA GLU A 304 -15.43 2.89 -1.51
C GLU A 304 -14.63 1.58 -1.36
N ASP A 305 -13.56 1.45 -2.14
CA ASP A 305 -12.65 0.30 -2.09
C ASP A 305 -11.19 0.81 -2.12
N PRO A 306 -10.68 1.30 -1.00
CA PRO A 306 -9.40 2.00 -0.97
C PRO A 306 -8.22 1.08 -1.26
N LEU A 307 -8.31 -0.21 -0.91
CA LEU A 307 -7.25 -1.20 -1.16
C LEU A 307 -6.99 -1.45 -2.65
N HIS A 308 -8.02 -1.33 -3.48
CA HIS A 308 -7.93 -1.67 -4.90
C HIS A 308 -7.96 -0.45 -5.83
N SER A 309 -7.99 0.78 -5.28
CA SER A 309 -8.14 2.01 -6.05
C SER A 309 -7.04 2.16 -7.11
N VAL A 310 -5.77 1.97 -6.74
CA VAL A 310 -4.61 2.03 -7.65
C VAL A 310 -4.72 0.98 -8.75
N ALA A 311 -5.00 -0.28 -8.39
CA ALA A 311 -5.13 -1.36 -9.35
C ALA A 311 -6.30 -1.14 -10.34
N LYS A 312 -7.44 -0.64 -9.85
CA LYS A 312 -8.61 -0.29 -10.68
C LYS A 312 -8.25 0.83 -11.67
N GLY A 313 -7.59 1.88 -11.19
CA GLY A 313 -7.14 2.98 -12.04
C GLY A 313 -6.12 2.55 -13.09
N ALA A 314 -5.15 1.71 -12.73
CA ALA A 314 -4.22 1.12 -13.70
C ALA A 314 -4.94 0.28 -14.74
N GLY A 315 -5.99 -0.46 -14.37
CA GLY A 315 -6.85 -1.21 -15.30
C GLY A 315 -7.62 -0.31 -16.28
N ILE A 316 -8.17 0.81 -15.79
CA ILE A 316 -8.84 1.82 -16.63
C ILE A 316 -7.83 2.48 -17.56
N ALA A 317 -6.64 2.84 -17.05
CA ALA A 317 -5.58 3.46 -17.83
C ALA A 317 -5.08 2.54 -18.96
N LEU A 318 -4.97 1.22 -18.71
CA LEU A 318 -4.60 0.24 -19.73
C LEU A 318 -5.55 0.22 -20.92
N LYS A 319 -6.85 0.40 -20.69
CA LYS A 319 -7.86 0.48 -21.76
C LYS A 319 -7.82 1.79 -22.53
N ASN A 320 -7.24 2.82 -21.95
CA ASN A 320 -7.20 4.18 -22.48
C ASN A 320 -5.77 4.67 -22.73
N VAL A 321 -4.84 3.76 -23.04
CA VAL A 321 -3.39 4.07 -23.19
C VAL A 321 -3.17 5.19 -24.24
N ASP A 322 -3.95 5.20 -25.33
CA ASP A 322 -3.80 6.21 -26.39
C ASP A 322 -4.41 7.57 -26.00
N ARG A 323 -5.25 7.62 -24.95
CA ARG A 323 -5.88 8.84 -24.45
C ARG A 323 -5.03 9.51 -23.38
N PHE A 324 -4.47 8.75 -22.46
CA PHE A 324 -3.80 9.27 -21.28
C PHE A 324 -2.31 9.56 -21.56
N SER A 325 -2.01 10.84 -21.82
CA SER A 325 -0.66 11.32 -22.16
C SER A 325 0.32 11.27 -20.98
N PHE A 326 -0.16 11.10 -19.76
CA PHE A 326 0.65 11.01 -18.55
C PHE A 326 1.20 9.60 -18.25
N LEU A 327 0.88 8.62 -19.08
CA LEU A 327 1.48 7.29 -18.97
C LEU A 327 2.93 7.33 -19.46
N MET A 328 3.83 6.82 -18.63
CA MET A 328 5.26 6.72 -18.91
C MET A 328 5.57 5.38 -19.59
N ARG A 329 6.56 5.36 -20.49
CA ARG A 329 7.09 4.16 -21.16
C ARG A 329 8.51 3.90 -20.71
#